data_a0911d059a2b1689fcc3b56df5ee600b
#
_entry.id   a0911d059a2b1689fcc3b56df5ee600b
#
_cell.length_a   1.000
_cell.length_b   1.000
_cell.length_c   1.000
_cell.angle_alpha   90.00
_cell.angle_beta   90.00
_cell.angle_gamma   90.00
#
_symmetry.space_group_name_H-M   'P 1'
#
loop_
_entity.id
_entity.type
_entity.pdbx_description
1 polymer ?
#
loop_
_entity_poly.entity_id
_entity_poly.type
_entity_poly.pdbx_seq_one_letter_code
_entity_poly.pdbx_strand_id
1 'polypeptide(L)' 'MQIQLLRMLLRGEPVQELIAAQHGMPSVIADAINEALFDLIGDTVVECDGKTIILVEDYRDNIIGILGEDIE' A
#
# COMPACT_ATOMS: atom_id res chain seq x y z
N MET A 1 1.10 6.58 -8.52
CA MET A 1 0.86 5.87 -7.26
C MET A 1 0.38 4.46 -7.53
N GLN A 2 0.72 3.53 -6.68
CA GLN A 2 0.36 2.12 -6.86
C GLN A 2 -1.05 1.84 -6.32
N ILE A 3 -2.05 2.34 -7.00
CA ILE A 3 -3.44 2.23 -6.53
C ILE A 3 -3.90 0.78 -6.50
N GLN A 4 -3.55 -0.01 -7.51
CA GLN A 4 -3.93 -1.42 -7.55
C GLN A 4 -3.33 -2.18 -6.36
N LEU A 5 -2.08 -1.91 -6.03
CA LEU A 5 -1.42 -2.55 -4.91
C LEU A 5 -2.07 -2.15 -3.59
N LEU A 6 -2.43 -0.88 -3.42
CA LEU A 6 -3.15 -0.41 -2.23
C LEU A 6 -4.50 -1.11 -2.09
N ARG A 7 -5.23 -1.27 -3.18
CA ARG A 7 -6.51 -1.98 -3.15
C ARG A 7 -6.35 -3.42 -2.70
N MET A 8 -5.32 -4.09 -3.21
CA MET A 8 -5.03 -5.46 -2.81
C MET A 8 -4.69 -5.55 -1.33
N LEU A 9 -3.90 -4.61 -0.83
CA LEU A 9 -3.56 -4.55 0.59
C LEU A 9 -4.79 -4.34 1.46
N LEU A 10 -5.70 -3.47 1.04
CA LEU A 10 -6.93 -3.21 1.77
C LEU A 10 -7.83 -4.44 1.84
N ARG A 11 -7.81 -5.27 0.80
CA ARG A 11 -8.60 -6.50 0.74
C ARG A 11 -7.92 -7.69 1.41
N GLY A 12 -6.67 -7.52 1.85
CA GLY A 12 -5.90 -8.62 2.41
C GLY A 12 -5.40 -9.60 1.37
N GLU A 13 -5.32 -9.20 0.11
CA GLU A 13 -4.83 -10.05 -0.96
C GLU A 13 -3.31 -10.06 -1.00
N PRO A 14 -2.69 -11.18 -1.42
CA PRO A 14 -1.24 -11.25 -1.51
C PRO A 14 -0.72 -10.34 -2.62
N VAL A 15 0.28 -9.53 -2.31
CA VAL A 15 0.86 -8.57 -3.25
C VAL A 15 2.23 -9.01 -3.77
N GLN A 16 2.78 -10.10 -3.26
CA GLN A 16 4.11 -10.57 -3.65
C GLN A 16 4.22 -10.84 -5.14
N GLU A 17 3.20 -11.46 -5.72
CA GLU A 17 3.20 -11.80 -7.13
C GLU A 17 3.14 -10.54 -8.00
N LEU A 18 2.37 -9.55 -7.58
CA LEU A 18 2.26 -8.29 -8.30
C LEU A 18 3.63 -7.57 -8.29
N ILE A 19 4.28 -7.54 -7.15
CA ILE A 19 5.59 -6.92 -7.01
C ILE A 19 6.61 -7.63 -7.90
N ALA A 20 6.62 -8.96 -7.87
CA ALA A 20 7.54 -9.75 -8.69
C ALA A 20 7.27 -9.55 -10.19
N ALA A 21 5.99 -9.49 -10.58
CA ALA A 21 5.62 -9.30 -11.97
C ALA A 21 6.06 -7.93 -12.52
N GLN A 22 6.15 -6.93 -11.67
CA GLN A 22 6.59 -5.60 -12.04
C GLN A 22 8.10 -5.42 -11.92
N HIS A 23 8.82 -6.48 -11.54
CA HIS A 23 10.26 -6.44 -11.28
C HIS A 23 10.63 -5.36 -10.26
N GLY A 24 9.69 -5.02 -9.38
CA GLY A 24 9.89 -4.01 -8.38
C GLY A 24 10.50 -4.55 -7.11
N MET A 25 11.11 -3.67 -6.33
CA MET A 25 11.59 -4.01 -5.00
C MET A 25 10.55 -3.55 -3.97
N PRO A 26 10.17 -4.41 -3.03
CA PRO A 26 9.14 -4.04 -2.05
C PRO A 26 9.44 -2.75 -1.30
N SER A 27 10.70 -2.52 -0.90
CA SER A 27 11.08 -1.31 -0.19
C SER A 27 10.88 -0.05 -1.02
N VAL A 28 11.22 -0.12 -2.32
CA VAL A 28 11.05 1.03 -3.22
C VAL A 28 9.57 1.32 -3.43
N ILE A 29 8.77 0.29 -3.62
CA ILE A 29 7.34 0.44 -3.82
C ILE A 29 6.68 1.00 -2.56
N ALA A 30 7.04 0.50 -1.39
CA ALA A 30 6.53 1.00 -0.13
C ALA A 30 6.88 2.49 0.07
N ASP A 31 8.12 2.87 -0.23
CA ASP A 31 8.56 4.26 -0.14
C ASP A 31 7.75 5.16 -1.07
N ALA A 32 7.50 4.70 -2.30
CA ALA A 32 6.73 5.46 -3.27
C ALA A 32 5.29 5.69 -2.80
N ILE A 33 4.67 4.66 -2.22
CA ILE A 33 3.32 4.76 -1.67
C ILE A 33 3.28 5.73 -0.49
N ASN A 34 4.23 5.58 0.42
CA ASN A 34 4.30 6.45 1.61
C ASN A 34 4.51 7.91 1.20
N GLU A 35 5.38 8.16 0.23
CA GLU A 35 5.64 9.50 -0.25
C GLU A 35 4.40 10.11 -0.90
N ALA A 36 3.68 9.34 -1.70
CA ALA A 36 2.49 9.80 -2.38
C ALA A 36 1.37 10.16 -1.38
N LEU A 37 1.26 9.43 -0.28
CA LEU A 37 0.21 9.63 0.70
C LEU A 37 0.63 10.51 1.88
N PHE A 38 1.91 10.86 1.96
CA PHE A 38 2.42 11.63 3.09
C PHE A 38 1.71 12.98 3.25
N ASP A 39 1.45 13.66 2.15
CA ASP A 39 0.76 14.96 2.18
C ASP A 39 -0.67 14.85 2.71
N LEU A 40 -1.29 13.69 2.55
CA LEU A 40 -2.68 13.47 2.96
C LEU A 40 -2.79 12.91 4.37
N ILE A 41 -1.85 12.06 4.78
CA ILE A 41 -1.92 11.35 6.05
C ILE A 41 -0.85 11.84 7.03
N GLY A 42 0.34 12.17 6.51
CA GLY A 42 1.41 12.70 7.32
C GLY A 42 2.21 11.65 8.08
N ASP A 43 2.10 10.38 7.68
CA ASP A 43 2.83 9.29 8.35
C ASP A 43 3.03 8.12 7.38
N THR A 44 3.81 7.15 7.81
CA THR A 44 4.05 5.92 7.07
C THR A 44 2.77 5.07 7.07
N VAL A 45 2.29 4.70 5.90
CA VAL A 45 1.05 3.93 5.75
C VAL A 45 1.28 2.48 5.37
N VAL A 46 2.44 2.16 4.80
CA VAL A 46 2.82 0.79 4.46
C VAL A 46 4.25 0.54 4.89
N GLU A 47 4.56 -0.72 5.14
CA GLU A 47 5.91 -1.14 5.55
C GLU A 47 6.34 -2.31 4.69
N CYS A 48 7.65 -2.37 4.43
CA CYS A 48 8.24 -3.51 3.74
C CYS A 48 8.51 -4.63 4.74
N ASP A 49 8.00 -5.83 4.45
CA ASP A 49 8.21 -7.01 5.28
C ASP A 49 8.81 -8.12 4.41
N GLY A 50 10.13 -8.17 4.38
CA GLY A 50 10.84 -9.13 3.54
C GLY A 50 10.57 -8.90 2.07
N LYS A 51 9.84 -9.81 1.43
CA LYS A 51 9.53 -9.74 0.00
C LYS A 51 8.15 -9.18 -0.27
N THR A 52 7.44 -8.74 0.76
CA THR A 52 6.09 -8.23 0.62
C THR A 52 5.96 -6.87 1.29
N ILE A 53 4.78 -6.30 1.17
CA ILE A 53 4.43 -5.02 1.77
C ILE A 53 3.21 -5.25 2.65
N ILE A 54 3.22 -4.67 3.84
CA ILE A 54 2.07 -4.74 4.75
C ILE A 54 1.52 -3.34 4.98
N LEU A 55 0.22 -3.27 5.17
CA LEU A 55 -0.49 -2.03 5.45
C LEU A 55 -0.49 -1.76 6.94
N VAL A 56 -0.19 -0.52 7.34
CA VAL A 56 -0.32 -0.10 8.73
C VAL A 56 -1.81 0.07 9.01
N GLU A 57 -2.35 -0.78 9.88
CA GLU A 57 -3.79 -0.82 10.14
C GLU A 57 -4.37 0.49 10.65
N ASP A 58 -3.59 1.26 11.40
CA ASP A 58 -4.04 2.53 11.95
C ASP A 58 -4.52 3.50 10.87
N TYR A 59 -4.02 3.36 9.65
CA TYR A 59 -4.34 4.25 8.54
C TYR A 59 -5.22 3.60 7.48
N ARG A 60 -5.68 2.39 7.73
CA ARG A 60 -6.49 1.66 6.76
C ARG A 60 -7.76 2.44 6.39
N ASP A 61 -8.48 2.93 7.38
CA ASP A 61 -9.71 3.69 7.14
C ASP A 61 -9.43 5.02 6.42
N ASN A 62 -8.30 5.64 6.73
CA ASN A 62 -7.88 6.86 6.06
C ASN A 62 -7.64 6.61 4.57
N ILE A 63 -6.99 5.50 4.24
CA ILE A 63 -6.72 5.14 2.85
C ILE A 63 -8.01 4.82 2.11
N ILE A 64 -8.92 4.11 2.74
CA ILE A 64 -10.24 3.81 2.15
C ILE A 64 -10.97 5.11 1.81
N GLY A 65 -10.93 6.08 2.71
CA GLY A 65 -11.54 7.38 2.48
C GLY A 65 -10.91 8.14 1.32
N ILE A 66 -9.58 8.08 1.21
CA ILE A 66 -8.84 8.76 0.15
C ILE A 66 -9.14 8.15 -1.21
N LEU A 67 -9.16 6.82 -1.30
CA LEU A 67 -9.42 6.13 -2.56
C LEU A 67 -10.89 6.12 -2.94
N GLY A 68 -11.78 6.40 -2.00
CA GLY A 68 -13.22 6.30 -2.24
C GLY A 68 -13.66 4.87 -2.45
N GLU A 69 -12.92 3.89 -1.90
CA GLU A 69 -13.23 2.48 -2.07
C GLU A 69 -14.23 2.00 -1.04
N ASP A 70 -15.14 1.17 -1.51
CA ASP A 70 -16.06 0.45 -0.64
C ASP A 70 -15.57 -0.99 -0.56
N ILE A 71 -14.75 -1.26 0.43
CA ILE A 71 -14.10 -2.55 0.62
C ILE A 71 -14.95 -3.42 1.53
N GLU A 72 -15.45 -4.49 1.01
CA GLU A 72 -16.24 -5.44 1.77
C GLU A 72 -15.69 -6.85 1.67
#